data_2f0f0700e48ec0ca75c3226e37b0f089
#
_entry.id   2f0f0700e48ec0ca75c3226e37b0f089
#
_cell.length_a   1.000
_cell.length_b   1.000
_cell.length_c   1.000
_cell.angle_alpha   90.00
_cell.angle_beta   90.00
_cell.angle_gamma   90.00
#
_symmetry.space_group_name_H-M   'P 1'
#
loop_
_entity.id
_entity.type
_entity.pdbx_description
1 polymer ?
#
loop_
_entity_poly.entity_id
_entity_poly.type
_entity_poly.pdbx_seq_one_letter_code
_entity_poly.pdbx_strand_id
1 'polypeptide(L)'
;IGIGGALELATEEEVNIQMNTNFFGVVNMCKAVLPSMRKARKGKIINISSIGGVMGIPYQGFYSASKFAVEGYSEALALEVHPFHIKVCVVEPGDFNTGFTDNRNISEQTRLDADYGESFLKSLGIIEKEERNGCHPRKLGAAICKIVERTNPPFRTKVGPWIQVLFAKSKKWLPDAVMQYALRIFYAIK
;
A
#
# COMPACT_ATOMS: atom_id res chain seq x y z
N ILE A 1 -9.09 -2.72 0.11
CA ILE A 1 -9.26 -4.13 0.40
C ILE A 1 -7.90 -4.81 0.56
N GLY A 2 -7.83 -5.88 1.38
CA GLY A 2 -6.66 -6.73 1.53
C GLY A 2 -7.08 -8.21 1.48
N ILE A 3 -6.38 -9.00 0.66
CA ILE A 3 -6.53 -10.45 0.62
C ILE A 3 -5.22 -11.05 1.11
N GLY A 4 -5.31 -11.92 2.12
CA GLY A 4 -4.17 -12.63 2.71
C GLY A 4 -4.15 -14.09 2.28
N GLY A 5 -2.99 -14.57 1.79
CA GLY A 5 -2.77 -15.93 1.36
C GLY A 5 -1.45 -16.12 0.63
N ALA A 6 -1.04 -17.36 0.43
CA ALA A 6 0.13 -17.71 -0.38
C ALA A 6 -0.11 -17.35 -1.85
N LEU A 7 0.89 -16.77 -2.51
CA LEU A 7 0.78 -16.34 -3.90
C LEU A 7 0.45 -17.50 -4.85
N GLU A 8 1.02 -18.66 -4.59
CA GLU A 8 0.83 -19.87 -5.39
C GLU A 8 -0.61 -20.41 -5.34
N LEU A 9 -1.30 -20.20 -4.19
CA LEU A 9 -2.65 -20.73 -3.95
C LEU A 9 -3.76 -19.70 -4.19
N ALA A 10 -3.39 -18.48 -4.58
CA ALA A 10 -4.37 -17.44 -4.84
C ALA A 10 -5.20 -17.76 -6.09
N THR A 11 -6.50 -17.65 -5.97
CA THR A 11 -7.41 -17.82 -7.11
C THR A 11 -7.36 -16.62 -8.03
N GLU A 12 -7.70 -16.82 -9.31
CA GLU A 12 -7.83 -15.72 -10.27
C GLU A 12 -8.86 -14.68 -9.82
N GLU A 13 -9.94 -15.10 -9.17
CA GLU A 13 -10.96 -14.22 -8.61
C GLU A 13 -10.38 -13.31 -7.50
N GLU A 14 -9.62 -13.88 -6.56
CA GLU A 14 -8.96 -13.12 -5.48
C GLU A 14 -7.99 -12.08 -6.05
N VAL A 15 -7.18 -12.47 -7.05
CA VAL A 15 -6.26 -11.57 -7.72
C VAL A 15 -7.00 -10.43 -8.43
N ASN A 16 -8.06 -10.77 -9.17
CA ASN A 16 -8.86 -9.80 -9.90
C ASN A 16 -9.56 -8.81 -8.95
N ILE A 17 -10.17 -9.28 -7.87
CA ILE A 17 -10.79 -8.41 -6.84
C ILE A 17 -9.75 -7.46 -6.25
N GLN A 18 -8.57 -7.97 -5.89
CA GLN A 18 -7.50 -7.17 -5.29
C GLN A 18 -7.02 -6.07 -6.25
N MET A 19 -6.74 -6.43 -7.50
CA MET A 19 -6.24 -5.50 -8.50
C MET A 19 -7.31 -4.51 -8.96
N ASN A 20 -8.52 -4.96 -9.21
CA ASN A 20 -9.63 -4.12 -9.65
C ASN A 20 -9.96 -3.05 -8.61
N THR A 21 -9.96 -3.41 -7.32
CA THR A 21 -10.26 -2.44 -6.27
C THR A 21 -9.10 -1.50 -6.02
N ASN A 22 -7.89 -2.04 -5.78
CA ASN A 22 -6.78 -1.24 -5.26
C ASN A 22 -6.04 -0.45 -6.34
N PHE A 23 -5.95 -0.98 -7.56
CA PHE A 23 -5.23 -0.34 -8.67
C PHE A 23 -6.19 0.26 -9.70
N PHE A 24 -7.05 -0.54 -10.33
CA PHE A 24 -7.94 -0.01 -11.37
C PHE A 24 -8.95 1.00 -10.82
N GLY A 25 -9.36 0.86 -9.54
CA GLY A 25 -10.15 1.88 -8.85
C GLY A 25 -9.45 3.24 -8.83
N VAL A 26 -8.16 3.28 -8.50
CA VAL A 26 -7.35 4.51 -8.53
C VAL A 26 -7.24 5.06 -9.96
N VAL A 27 -6.95 4.20 -10.95
CA VAL A 27 -6.87 4.59 -12.37
C VAL A 27 -8.19 5.23 -12.83
N ASN A 28 -9.33 4.61 -12.53
CA ASN A 28 -10.64 5.08 -12.93
C ASN A 28 -10.97 6.45 -12.31
N MET A 29 -10.66 6.65 -11.03
CA MET A 29 -10.86 7.93 -10.37
C MET A 29 -9.95 9.02 -10.96
N CYS A 30 -8.69 8.72 -11.22
CA CYS A 30 -7.79 9.67 -11.90
C CYS A 30 -8.31 10.03 -13.29
N LYS A 31 -8.70 9.04 -14.10
CA LYS A 31 -9.28 9.28 -15.44
C LYS A 31 -10.53 10.16 -15.40
N ALA A 32 -11.38 9.99 -14.39
CA ALA A 32 -12.61 10.77 -14.25
C ALA A 32 -12.35 12.24 -13.94
N VAL A 33 -11.35 12.56 -13.10
CA VAL A 33 -11.09 13.95 -12.67
C VAL A 33 -10.13 14.73 -13.58
N LEU A 34 -9.24 14.04 -14.27
CA LEU A 34 -8.18 14.65 -15.07
C LEU A 34 -8.68 15.59 -16.19
N PRO A 35 -9.76 15.28 -16.95
CA PRO A 35 -10.22 16.19 -18.00
C PRO A 35 -10.60 17.57 -17.48
N SER A 36 -11.29 17.65 -16.33
CA SER A 36 -11.67 18.91 -15.70
C SER A 36 -10.47 19.66 -15.13
N MET A 37 -9.55 18.95 -14.45
CA MET A 37 -8.34 19.54 -13.90
C MET A 37 -7.41 20.07 -15.01
N ARG A 38 -7.29 19.34 -16.13
CA ARG A 38 -6.51 19.75 -17.30
C ARG A 38 -7.08 21.02 -17.94
N LYS A 39 -8.42 21.10 -18.10
CA LYS A 39 -9.10 22.29 -18.60
C LYS A 39 -8.88 23.50 -17.68
N ALA A 40 -8.95 23.27 -16.37
CA ALA A 40 -8.74 24.32 -15.36
C ALA A 40 -7.26 24.72 -15.17
N ARG A 41 -6.31 23.98 -15.77
CA ARG A 41 -4.86 24.15 -15.56
C ARG A 41 -4.49 24.14 -14.06
N LYS A 42 -5.22 23.40 -13.26
CA LYS A 42 -5.07 23.33 -11.81
C LYS A 42 -5.66 22.03 -11.27
N GLY A 43 -4.98 21.38 -10.36
CA GLY A 43 -5.49 20.18 -9.70
C GLY A 43 -4.48 19.60 -8.72
N LYS A 44 -4.99 18.74 -7.83
CA LYS A 44 -4.17 17.95 -6.94
C LYS A 44 -4.80 16.57 -6.78
N ILE A 45 -4.05 15.54 -7.09
CA ILE A 45 -4.42 14.14 -6.93
C ILE A 45 -3.57 13.57 -5.81
N ILE A 46 -4.20 12.89 -4.84
CA ILE A 46 -3.52 12.24 -3.72
C ILE A 46 -3.90 10.77 -3.76
N ASN A 47 -3.00 9.94 -4.27
CA ASN A 47 -3.20 8.50 -4.34
C ASN A 47 -2.73 7.85 -3.03
N ILE A 48 -3.56 6.96 -2.49
CA ILE A 48 -3.24 6.24 -1.26
C ILE A 48 -2.61 4.89 -1.63
N SER A 49 -1.30 4.81 -1.44
CA SER A 49 -0.49 3.60 -1.54
C SER A 49 -0.42 2.88 -0.19
N SER A 50 0.74 2.39 0.17
CA SER A 50 1.08 1.74 1.44
C SER A 50 2.61 1.65 1.56
N ILE A 51 3.14 1.41 2.75
CA ILE A 51 4.50 0.87 2.88
C ILE A 51 4.65 -0.46 2.14
N GLY A 52 3.56 -1.24 2.03
CA GLY A 52 3.49 -2.43 1.16
C GLY A 52 3.59 -2.13 -0.34
N GLY A 53 3.53 -0.87 -0.77
CA GLY A 53 3.80 -0.42 -2.14
C GLY A 53 5.28 -0.15 -2.40
N VAL A 54 6.14 -0.19 -1.38
CA VAL A 54 7.59 -0.05 -1.51
C VAL A 54 8.37 -1.27 -1.05
N MET A 55 7.71 -2.22 -0.38
CA MET A 55 8.26 -3.53 0.01
C MET A 55 7.19 -4.61 -0.06
N GLY A 56 7.56 -5.83 -0.46
CA GLY A 56 6.65 -6.99 -0.46
C GLY A 56 6.38 -7.48 0.95
N ILE A 57 5.13 -7.72 1.28
CA ILE A 57 4.69 -8.27 2.56
C ILE A 57 4.34 -9.75 2.34
N PRO A 58 4.94 -10.70 3.09
CA PRO A 58 4.61 -12.11 2.95
C PRO A 58 3.11 -12.35 3.17
N TYR A 59 2.54 -13.27 2.43
CA TYR A 59 1.11 -13.59 2.45
C TYR A 59 0.16 -12.43 2.13
N GLN A 60 0.71 -11.29 1.70
CA GLN A 60 -0.02 -10.15 1.13
C GLN A 60 0.59 -9.73 -0.22
N GLY A 61 1.07 -10.70 -1.00
CA GLY A 61 1.81 -10.43 -2.22
C GLY A 61 1.01 -9.66 -3.27
N PHE A 62 -0.24 -10.05 -3.53
CA PHE A 62 -1.10 -9.32 -4.49
C PHE A 62 -1.57 -7.96 -3.95
N TYR A 63 -1.74 -7.82 -2.63
CA TYR A 63 -1.92 -6.50 -2.03
C TYR A 63 -0.70 -5.61 -2.31
N SER A 64 0.50 -6.10 -2.00
CA SER A 64 1.74 -5.37 -2.28
C SER A 64 1.86 -5.03 -3.76
N ALA A 65 1.66 -6.00 -4.66
CA ALA A 65 1.70 -5.78 -6.10
C ALA A 65 0.75 -4.67 -6.56
N SER A 66 -0.50 -4.66 -6.03
CA SER A 66 -1.47 -3.61 -6.34
C SER A 66 -1.00 -2.23 -5.89
N LYS A 67 -0.32 -2.14 -4.73
CA LYS A 67 0.21 -0.88 -4.20
C LYS A 67 1.49 -0.43 -4.94
N PHE A 68 2.36 -1.37 -5.35
CA PHE A 68 3.47 -1.06 -6.26
C PHE A 68 2.97 -0.53 -7.62
N ALA A 69 1.88 -1.10 -8.14
CA ALA A 69 1.25 -0.60 -9.36
C ALA A 69 0.75 0.85 -9.19
N VAL A 70 0.16 1.20 -8.04
CA VAL A 70 -0.23 2.59 -7.72
C VAL A 70 0.97 3.52 -7.67
N GLU A 71 2.12 3.07 -7.11
CA GLU A 71 3.35 3.86 -7.06
C GLU A 71 3.84 4.20 -8.48
N GLY A 72 4.06 3.18 -9.33
CA GLY A 72 4.56 3.37 -10.69
C GLY A 72 3.59 4.18 -11.55
N TYR A 73 2.28 3.91 -11.46
CA TYR A 73 1.24 4.70 -12.13
C TYR A 73 1.30 6.17 -11.72
N SER A 74 1.43 6.44 -10.42
CA SER A 74 1.46 7.82 -9.91
C SER A 74 2.72 8.58 -10.32
N GLU A 75 3.87 7.91 -10.42
CA GLU A 75 5.10 8.50 -10.96
C GLU A 75 4.95 8.95 -12.41
N ALA A 76 4.48 8.04 -13.27
CA ALA A 76 4.24 8.36 -14.67
C ALA A 76 3.22 9.49 -14.83
N LEU A 77 2.08 9.37 -14.13
CA LEU A 77 1.03 10.38 -14.17
C LEU A 77 1.53 11.75 -13.75
N ALA A 78 2.37 11.85 -12.70
CA ALA A 78 2.91 13.12 -12.23
C ALA A 78 3.72 13.84 -13.32
N LEU A 79 4.47 13.10 -14.12
CA LEU A 79 5.23 13.66 -15.24
C LEU A 79 4.31 14.09 -16.39
N GLU A 80 3.34 13.25 -16.75
CA GLU A 80 2.40 13.52 -17.86
C GLU A 80 1.52 14.75 -17.60
N VAL A 81 1.08 14.98 -16.37
CA VAL A 81 0.18 16.08 -16.02
C VAL A 81 0.89 17.35 -15.56
N HIS A 82 2.22 17.29 -15.41
CA HIS A 82 3.03 18.45 -15.02
C HIS A 82 2.80 19.71 -15.90
N PRO A 83 2.72 19.61 -17.26
CA PRO A 83 2.47 20.76 -18.12
C PRO A 83 1.09 21.43 -17.90
N PHE A 84 0.19 20.75 -17.19
CA PHE A 84 -1.15 21.26 -16.88
C PHE A 84 -1.24 21.84 -15.46
N HIS A 85 -0.12 21.97 -14.74
CA HIS A 85 -0.06 22.44 -13.35
C HIS A 85 -0.88 21.58 -12.37
N ILE A 86 -1.09 20.30 -12.69
CA ILE A 86 -1.72 19.33 -11.81
C ILE A 86 -0.61 18.66 -10.96
N LYS A 87 -0.81 18.63 -9.66
CA LYS A 87 0.10 17.96 -8.72
C LYS A 87 -0.41 16.55 -8.42
N VAL A 88 0.48 15.58 -8.48
CA VAL A 88 0.20 14.21 -8.04
C VAL A 88 1.06 13.91 -6.82
N CYS A 89 0.44 13.37 -5.79
CA CYS A 89 1.10 12.97 -4.54
C CYS A 89 0.73 11.54 -4.21
N VAL A 90 1.64 10.82 -3.58
CA VAL A 90 1.40 9.49 -3.05
C VAL A 90 1.57 9.51 -1.54
N VAL A 91 0.59 8.98 -0.84
CA VAL A 91 0.67 8.74 0.60
C VAL A 91 0.91 7.25 0.82
N GLU A 92 1.93 6.92 1.60
CA GLU A 92 2.35 5.57 1.92
C GLU A 92 2.08 5.30 3.42
N PRO A 93 0.84 4.88 3.80
CA PRO A 93 0.54 4.53 5.17
C PRO A 93 1.28 3.26 5.61
N GLY A 94 1.76 3.26 6.86
CA GLY A 94 2.05 2.04 7.61
C GLY A 94 0.77 1.52 8.27
N ASP A 95 0.90 0.92 9.46
CA ASP A 95 -0.22 0.34 10.16
C ASP A 95 -1.07 1.38 10.89
N PHE A 96 -2.37 1.27 10.70
CA PHE A 96 -3.40 2.09 11.33
C PHE A 96 -4.50 1.21 11.90
N ASN A 97 -4.90 1.49 13.12
CA ASN A 97 -6.04 0.82 13.75
C ASN A 97 -7.35 1.28 13.09
N THR A 98 -7.85 0.46 12.19
CA THR A 98 -9.07 0.71 11.40
C THR A 98 -9.82 -0.61 11.19
N GLY A 99 -11.00 -0.56 10.60
CA GLY A 99 -11.72 -1.76 10.15
C GLY A 99 -11.04 -2.53 9.00
N PHE A 100 -9.84 -2.14 8.55
CA PHE A 100 -9.13 -2.84 7.47
C PHE A 100 -8.78 -4.28 7.87
N THR A 101 -8.31 -4.49 9.10
CA THR A 101 -7.97 -5.80 9.65
C THR A 101 -9.17 -6.74 9.68
N ASP A 102 -10.30 -6.24 10.17
CA ASP A 102 -11.53 -7.04 10.33
C ASP A 102 -12.22 -7.35 8.98
N ASN A 103 -11.98 -6.53 7.96
CA ASN A 103 -12.51 -6.68 6.61
C ASN A 103 -11.49 -7.33 5.62
N ARG A 104 -10.43 -7.94 6.14
CA ARG A 104 -9.49 -8.70 5.30
C ARG A 104 -10.13 -10.03 4.88
N ASN A 105 -10.03 -10.33 3.60
CA ASN A 105 -10.35 -11.66 3.09
C ASN A 105 -9.17 -12.59 3.32
N ILE A 106 -9.43 -13.75 3.88
CA ILE A 106 -8.42 -14.79 4.15
C ILE A 106 -8.63 -15.94 3.16
N SER A 107 -7.58 -16.28 2.42
CA SER A 107 -7.58 -17.42 1.51
C SER A 107 -7.74 -18.72 2.30
N GLU A 108 -8.88 -19.38 2.11
CA GLU A 108 -9.18 -20.66 2.77
C GLU A 108 -8.26 -21.76 2.29
N GLN A 109 -7.88 -21.74 1.00
CA GLN A 109 -6.93 -22.71 0.44
C GLN A 109 -5.59 -22.62 1.17
N THR A 110 -5.06 -21.41 1.37
CA THR A 110 -3.80 -21.22 2.12
C THR A 110 -3.94 -21.64 3.58
N ARG A 111 -5.07 -21.34 4.20
CA ARG A 111 -5.30 -21.65 5.62
C ARG A 111 -5.29 -23.17 5.90
N LEU A 112 -5.79 -23.96 4.96
CA LEU A 112 -5.90 -25.42 5.08
C LEU A 112 -4.72 -26.17 4.47
N ASP A 113 -3.80 -25.47 3.79
CA ASP A 113 -2.67 -26.09 3.12
C ASP A 113 -1.64 -26.64 4.13
N ALA A 114 -1.12 -27.82 3.85
CA ALA A 114 -0.21 -28.52 4.75
C ALA A 114 1.16 -27.84 4.88
N ASP A 115 1.65 -27.19 3.82
CA ASP A 115 2.96 -26.56 3.79
C ASP A 115 2.90 -25.08 4.18
N TYR A 116 1.85 -24.35 3.76
CA TYR A 116 1.71 -22.92 4.00
C TYR A 116 0.92 -22.55 5.25
N GLY A 117 -0.07 -23.35 5.66
CA GLY A 117 -1.07 -22.96 6.65
C GLY A 117 -0.51 -22.49 7.99
N GLU A 118 0.44 -23.23 8.58
CA GLU A 118 1.03 -22.85 9.87
C GLU A 118 1.82 -21.53 9.78
N SER A 119 2.67 -21.40 8.76
CA SER A 119 3.48 -20.20 8.53
C SER A 119 2.60 -18.99 8.21
N PHE A 120 1.57 -19.18 7.40
CA PHE A 120 0.58 -18.16 7.08
C PHE A 120 -0.13 -17.62 8.32
N LEU A 121 -0.68 -18.51 9.16
CA LEU A 121 -1.40 -18.10 10.37
C LEU A 121 -0.50 -17.37 11.37
N LYS A 122 0.76 -17.78 11.50
CA LYS A 122 1.75 -17.06 12.31
C LYS A 122 2.01 -15.64 11.79
N SER A 123 2.28 -15.51 10.49
CA SER A 123 2.51 -14.22 9.85
C SER A 123 1.28 -13.33 9.92
N LEU A 124 0.10 -13.88 9.68
CA LEU A 124 -1.17 -13.18 9.77
C LEU A 124 -1.40 -12.61 11.18
N GLY A 125 -1.16 -13.42 12.21
CA GLY A 125 -1.28 -12.97 13.60
C GLY A 125 -0.34 -11.80 13.95
N ILE A 126 0.87 -11.77 13.38
CA ILE A 126 1.79 -10.64 13.53
C ILE A 126 1.23 -9.40 12.83
N ILE A 127 0.78 -9.54 11.58
CA ILE A 127 0.21 -8.45 10.79
C ILE A 127 -0.98 -7.83 11.52
N GLU A 128 -1.93 -8.64 11.95
CA GLU A 128 -3.14 -8.18 12.64
C GLU A 128 -2.81 -7.48 13.97
N LYS A 129 -1.85 -8.01 14.72
CA LYS A 129 -1.37 -7.39 15.96
C LYS A 129 -0.79 -6.00 15.71
N GLU A 130 0.06 -5.87 14.69
CA GLU A 130 0.68 -4.58 14.34
C GLU A 130 -0.38 -3.56 13.86
N GLU A 131 -1.33 -3.98 13.04
CA GLU A 131 -2.42 -3.13 12.57
C GLU A 131 -3.33 -2.66 13.71
N ARG A 132 -3.73 -3.57 14.62
CA ARG A 132 -4.55 -3.21 15.80
C ARG A 132 -3.82 -2.27 16.76
N ASN A 133 -2.49 -2.37 16.86
CA ASN A 133 -1.64 -1.47 17.63
C ASN A 133 -1.13 -0.27 16.81
N GLY A 134 -1.57 -0.15 15.57
CA GLY A 134 -1.18 0.90 14.65
C GLY A 134 -1.62 2.31 15.07
N CYS A 135 -1.22 3.29 14.31
CA CYS A 135 -1.58 4.68 14.58
C CYS A 135 -3.09 4.93 14.48
N HIS A 136 -3.58 5.90 15.23
CA HIS A 136 -4.96 6.36 15.07
C HIS A 136 -5.17 7.02 13.69
N PRO A 137 -6.28 6.77 12.96
CA PRO A 137 -6.55 7.29 11.61
C PRO A 137 -6.47 8.81 11.47
N ARG A 138 -6.74 9.57 12.53
CA ARG A 138 -6.59 11.04 12.54
C ARG A 138 -5.19 11.50 12.14
N LYS A 139 -4.14 10.71 12.43
CA LYS A 139 -2.76 11.04 12.03
C LYS A 139 -2.62 11.04 10.51
N LEU A 140 -3.25 10.09 9.83
CA LEU A 140 -3.26 10.03 8.36
C LEU A 140 -4.07 11.20 7.79
N GLY A 141 -5.27 11.47 8.33
CA GLY A 141 -6.10 12.61 7.92
C GLY A 141 -5.35 13.94 8.04
N ALA A 142 -4.66 14.18 9.17
CA ALA A 142 -3.85 15.39 9.36
C ALA A 142 -2.71 15.50 8.35
N ALA A 143 -2.07 14.39 7.98
CA ALA A 143 -1.02 14.40 6.95
C ALA A 143 -1.60 14.74 5.55
N ILE A 144 -2.77 14.20 5.21
CA ILE A 144 -3.46 14.49 3.95
C ILE A 144 -3.88 15.97 3.91
N CYS A 145 -4.44 16.53 4.98
CA CYS A 145 -4.78 17.95 5.06
C CYS A 145 -3.56 18.84 4.79
N LYS A 146 -2.41 18.53 5.42
CA LYS A 146 -1.16 19.25 5.16
C LYS A 146 -0.70 19.19 3.69
N ILE A 147 -0.93 18.05 3.01
CA ILE A 147 -0.62 17.91 1.58
C ILE A 147 -1.58 18.78 0.75
N VAL A 148 -2.87 18.79 1.09
CA VAL A 148 -3.88 19.59 0.41
C VAL A 148 -3.57 21.10 0.50
N GLU A 149 -3.17 21.58 1.67
CA GLU A 149 -2.89 23.00 1.93
C GLU A 149 -1.60 23.49 1.27
N ARG A 150 -0.59 22.62 1.07
CA ARG A 150 0.68 23.04 0.48
C ARG A 150 0.57 23.38 -1.01
N THR A 151 1.16 24.48 -1.42
CA THR A 151 1.31 24.84 -2.84
C THR A 151 2.21 23.84 -3.58
N ASN A 152 3.32 23.44 -2.96
CA ASN A 152 4.26 22.44 -3.49
C ASN A 152 4.40 21.29 -2.48
N PRO A 153 3.46 20.32 -2.48
CA PRO A 153 3.56 19.16 -1.63
C PRO A 153 4.66 18.21 -2.11
N PRO A 154 5.26 17.41 -1.21
CA PRO A 154 6.18 16.35 -1.60
C PRO A 154 5.42 15.29 -2.42
N PHE A 155 6.10 14.68 -3.39
CA PHE A 155 5.52 13.62 -4.20
C PHE A 155 5.14 12.39 -3.33
N ARG A 156 6.02 11.97 -2.41
CA ARG A 156 5.78 10.86 -1.48
C ARG A 156 5.74 11.31 -0.03
N THR A 157 4.76 10.80 0.71
CA THR A 157 4.63 11.03 2.15
C THR A 157 4.37 9.72 2.88
N LYS A 158 5.33 9.25 3.68
CA LYS A 158 5.18 8.09 4.56
C LYS A 158 4.56 8.51 5.88
N VAL A 159 3.50 7.82 6.31
CA VAL A 159 2.77 8.11 7.55
C VAL A 159 2.47 6.81 8.29
N GLY A 160 2.85 6.70 9.56
CA GLY A 160 2.59 5.48 10.33
C GLY A 160 3.40 5.43 11.62
N PRO A 161 3.56 4.26 12.22
CA PRO A 161 4.51 4.02 13.28
C PRO A 161 5.93 4.39 12.83
N TRP A 162 6.68 5.05 13.70
CA TRP A 162 7.98 5.64 13.31
C TRP A 162 8.99 4.58 12.86
N ILE A 163 8.97 3.39 13.49
CA ILE A 163 9.84 2.26 13.13
C ILE A 163 9.55 1.79 11.69
N GLN A 164 8.27 1.63 11.34
CA GLN A 164 7.86 1.21 10.01
C GLN A 164 8.23 2.23 8.94
N VAL A 165 8.04 3.52 9.25
CA VAL A 165 8.45 4.63 8.37
C VAL A 165 9.96 4.63 8.17
N LEU A 166 10.75 4.43 9.24
CA LEU A 166 12.20 4.36 9.16
C LEU A 166 12.64 3.15 8.32
N PHE A 167 12.07 1.97 8.58
CA PHE A 167 12.36 0.76 7.84
C PHE A 167 12.01 0.89 6.34
N ALA A 168 10.85 1.46 6.02
CA ALA A 168 10.48 1.70 4.62
C ALA A 168 11.40 2.73 3.92
N LYS A 169 11.98 3.67 4.66
CA LYS A 169 12.99 4.60 4.12
C LYS A 169 14.34 3.94 3.91
N SER A 170 14.75 3.03 4.79
CA SER A 170 16.05 2.36 4.74
C SER A 170 16.20 1.44 3.52
N LYS A 171 15.09 0.99 2.91
CA LYS A 171 15.12 0.18 1.70
C LYS A 171 15.93 0.79 0.55
N LYS A 172 16.05 2.10 0.50
CA LYS A 172 16.86 2.80 -0.53
C LYS A 172 18.36 2.60 -0.35
N TRP A 173 18.80 2.20 0.85
CA TRP A 173 20.21 2.14 1.22
C TRP A 173 20.67 0.73 1.58
N LEU A 174 19.74 -0.14 1.97
CA LEU A 174 20.06 -1.50 2.39
C LEU A 174 19.99 -2.45 1.18
N PRO A 175 20.93 -3.41 1.08
CA PRO A 175 20.86 -4.49 0.10
C PRO A 175 19.57 -5.30 0.27
N ASP A 176 19.00 -5.79 -0.84
CA ASP A 176 17.78 -6.57 -0.83
C ASP A 176 17.85 -7.81 0.07
N ALA A 177 19.02 -8.49 0.10
CA ALA A 177 19.22 -9.64 0.97
C ALA A 177 19.04 -9.30 2.46
N VAL A 178 19.52 -8.12 2.91
CA VAL A 178 19.35 -7.65 4.29
C VAL A 178 17.88 -7.34 4.57
N MET A 179 17.20 -6.69 3.63
CA MET A 179 15.78 -6.37 3.76
C MET A 179 14.93 -7.65 3.82
N GLN A 180 15.18 -8.61 2.92
CA GLN A 180 14.47 -9.89 2.93
C GLN A 180 14.71 -10.67 4.20
N TYR A 181 15.96 -10.71 4.69
CA TYR A 181 16.29 -11.37 5.97
C TYR A 181 15.53 -10.73 7.14
N ALA A 182 15.51 -9.40 7.23
CA ALA A 182 14.78 -8.68 8.27
C ALA A 182 13.27 -8.95 8.20
N LEU A 183 12.68 -8.96 7.01
CA LEU A 183 11.27 -9.26 6.80
C LEU A 183 10.93 -10.72 7.16
N ARG A 184 11.80 -11.68 6.81
CA ARG A 184 11.63 -13.09 7.20
C ARG A 184 11.57 -13.25 8.71
N ILE A 185 12.49 -12.62 9.43
CA ILE A 185 12.49 -12.67 10.91
C ILE A 185 11.24 -12.01 11.46
N PHE A 186 10.91 -10.80 10.99
CA PHE A 186 9.77 -10.03 11.49
C PHE A 186 8.44 -10.79 11.32
N TYR A 187 8.21 -11.40 10.15
CA TYR A 187 6.99 -12.15 9.85
C TYR A 187 7.06 -13.64 10.21
N ALA A 188 8.08 -14.06 10.94
CA ALA A 188 8.29 -15.44 11.35
C ALA A 188 8.30 -16.48 10.20
N ILE A 189 8.83 -16.09 9.04
CA ILE A 189 9.03 -16.98 7.89
C ILE A 189 10.31 -17.80 8.10
N LYS A 190 10.17 -19.12 8.15
CA LYS A 190 11.31 -20.05 8.32
C LYS A 190 12.08 -20.27 7.03
#